data_0dd644aa32f27328b981ae45bcd6030c
#
_entry.id   0dd644aa32f27328b981ae45bcd6030c
#
_cell.length_a   1.000
_cell.length_b   1.000
_cell.length_c   1.000
_cell.angle_alpha   90.00
_cell.angle_beta   90.00
_cell.angle_gamma   90.00
#
_symmetry.space_group_name_H-M   'P 1'
#
loop_
_entity.id
_entity.type
_entity.pdbx_description
1 polymer ?
#
loop_
_entity_poly.entity_id
_entity_poly.type
_entity_poly.pdbx_seq_one_letter_code
_entity_poly.pdbx_strand_id
1 'polypeptide(L)'
;MDTHFWSPDHRDEVPFDDRWEIAFTAKSAIKNLNRSPFNFCGDCLEHIEDNDFPWCCSLCIKKWHLRCVPSSPDDINHPFHPYHPLELLIDVPRPPDHSKSKCDECQQELKSYFYHCSLCDFSMHVRCSKEPPPPIVETAKCHEHTLTCMVRNDTFTCNACGTHGERCPYVCAPCGVMFHWECIKLPHVININRHNHRVSHTFSLGFGKRKCMICHKKVDWRYGAYSCSTCPDDYVVHSKCATRSDVWDGVELEGVPEEYFDVLPFEVIEEGISIKHFSHEEHILYTVEDEDDMTDGSMRCEACVHPIFSEAHYKCMECHFIIHETCANLPLRKRHWLSTTPFYLNANDNDRSDSFFRCGACQTISNGFRYESDKGVSLDMRCAFVISSYSDHECHPHTLFITTLDEGNCGGCNLTKKHVLRCTECDFSLCLACATLPKKIKRKGDEHFLFLRHGEKEVSGKYWCEVCEAVLDPHEEWFYTCHVSGVTFHIKCVVGEFPNAKPGFTYRYQCVLGHNLTLYGARVCTRHHGEEIIQLVRNDRSTRPKCASCGSRCLPPLILKFYLVDTYEVYCCNLECSLKFLLDSAQDFNQYFQNRTRPAGRTGPTITPLVG
;
A
#
# COMPACT_ATOMS: atom_id res chain seq x y z
N MET A 1 20.40 0.14 -15.05
CA MET A 1 20.12 1.55 -14.86
C MET A 1 21.21 2.13 -14.00
N ASP A 2 21.95 3.00 -14.58
CA ASP A 2 22.88 3.97 -14.01
C ASP A 2 23.96 3.45 -13.09
N THR A 3 24.88 2.96 -13.68
CA THR A 3 26.19 2.54 -13.23
C THR A 3 27.10 3.74 -13.07
N HIS A 4 26.76 4.54 -12.11
CA HIS A 4 27.58 5.68 -11.78
C HIS A 4 28.80 5.20 -11.00
N PHE A 5 29.94 5.70 -11.21
CA PHE A 5 31.27 5.36 -10.70
C PHE A 5 31.99 4.26 -11.49
N TRP A 6 31.30 3.18 -11.90
CA TRP A 6 31.83 2.08 -12.70
C TRP A 6 31.23 2.02 -14.11
N SER A 7 30.52 3.09 -14.55
CA SER A 7 30.02 3.15 -15.93
C SER A 7 31.18 3.36 -16.92
N PRO A 8 30.98 2.97 -18.17
CA PRO A 8 31.95 3.28 -19.24
C PRO A 8 32.31 4.76 -19.29
N ASP A 9 31.32 5.62 -19.07
CA ASP A 9 31.50 7.07 -19.08
C ASP A 9 32.42 7.57 -17.96
N HIS A 10 32.53 6.83 -16.86
CA HIS A 10 33.47 7.14 -15.77
C HIS A 10 34.85 6.54 -15.99
N ARG A 11 35.02 5.53 -16.87
CA ARG A 11 36.30 4.89 -17.12
C ARG A 11 37.21 5.72 -18.01
N ASP A 12 36.63 6.53 -18.89
CA ASP A 12 37.40 7.32 -19.86
C ASP A 12 37.97 8.61 -19.26
N GLU A 13 37.46 9.02 -18.09
CA GLU A 13 37.82 10.30 -17.47
C GLU A 13 38.92 10.17 -16.37
N VAL A 14 39.05 8.99 -15.71
CA VAL A 14 39.99 8.80 -14.58
C VAL A 14 40.62 7.40 -14.60
N PRO A 15 41.98 7.27 -14.47
CA PRO A 15 42.65 5.98 -14.28
C PRO A 15 42.10 5.21 -13.09
N PHE A 16 42.12 3.88 -13.16
CA PHE A 16 41.47 3.02 -12.15
C PHE A 16 41.99 3.27 -10.72
N ASP A 17 43.27 3.46 -10.54
CA ASP A 17 43.90 3.69 -9.23
C ASP A 17 43.52 5.05 -8.62
N ASP A 18 43.37 6.08 -9.45
CA ASP A 18 43.01 7.43 -8.99
C ASP A 18 41.53 7.52 -8.60
N ARG A 19 40.64 6.63 -9.12
CA ARG A 19 39.24 6.58 -8.77
C ARG A 19 38.97 6.23 -7.33
N TRP A 20 39.84 5.40 -6.73
CA TRP A 20 39.76 5.04 -5.32
C TRP A 20 40.17 6.22 -4.42
N GLU A 21 41.19 6.96 -4.79
CA GLU A 21 41.65 8.15 -4.04
C GLU A 21 40.63 9.29 -4.12
N ILE A 22 40.03 9.53 -5.29
CA ILE A 22 38.98 10.54 -5.48
C ILE A 22 37.75 10.24 -4.62
N ALA A 23 37.33 8.99 -4.54
CA ALA A 23 36.24 8.59 -3.68
C ALA A 23 36.58 8.70 -2.18
N PHE A 24 37.83 8.51 -1.79
CA PHE A 24 38.31 8.68 -0.41
C PHE A 24 38.38 10.17 -0.02
N THR A 25 38.84 11.04 -0.91
CA THR A 25 38.94 12.51 -0.67
C THR A 25 37.57 13.17 -0.66
N ALA A 26 36.58 12.67 -1.42
CA ALA A 26 35.20 13.11 -1.38
C ALA A 26 34.54 12.88 -0.01
N LYS A 27 35.02 11.90 0.78
CA LYS A 27 34.53 11.62 2.13
C LYS A 27 34.63 12.82 3.08
N SER A 28 35.68 13.65 2.94
CA SER A 28 35.90 14.85 3.77
C SER A 28 35.08 16.06 3.31
N ALA A 29 34.76 16.15 2.01
CA ALA A 29 33.97 17.25 1.45
C ALA A 29 32.44 17.05 1.65
N ILE A 30 31.97 15.81 1.83
CA ILE A 30 30.55 15.44 1.86
C ILE A 30 29.91 15.57 3.25
N LYS A 31 30.67 15.82 4.31
CA LYS A 31 30.10 16.11 5.65
C LYS A 31 29.03 17.21 5.67
N ASN A 32 28.96 18.05 4.63
CA ASN A 32 28.00 19.14 4.49
C ASN A 32 26.83 18.83 3.53
N LEU A 33 26.80 17.67 2.89
CA LEU A 33 25.76 17.28 1.91
C LEU A 33 24.70 16.30 2.47
N ASN A 34 24.54 16.24 3.79
CA ASN A 34 23.58 15.36 4.50
C ASN A 34 22.09 15.65 4.23
N ARG A 35 21.75 16.30 3.12
CA ARG A 35 20.35 16.58 2.71
C ARG A 35 19.99 16.02 1.34
N SER A 36 20.54 14.90 0.94
CA SER A 36 20.05 14.18 -0.24
C SER A 36 18.79 13.38 0.14
N PRO A 37 17.70 13.48 -0.61
CA PRO A 37 16.45 12.75 -0.31
C PRO A 37 16.55 11.23 -0.52
N PHE A 38 17.71 10.71 -0.92
CA PHE A 38 17.91 9.29 -1.23
C PHE A 38 19.00 8.68 -0.32
N ASN A 39 18.56 8.15 0.82
CA ASN A 39 19.45 7.41 1.73
C ASN A 39 19.38 5.89 1.48
N PHE A 40 19.35 5.46 0.21
CA PHE A 40 19.37 4.04 -0.16
C PHE A 40 20.66 3.67 -0.85
N CYS A 41 21.16 2.48 -0.53
CA CYS A 41 22.34 1.91 -1.18
C CYS A 41 22.05 1.62 -2.66
N GLY A 42 22.95 2.05 -3.54
CA GLY A 42 22.82 1.83 -4.99
C GLY A 42 22.88 0.35 -5.42
N ASP A 43 23.39 -0.53 -4.54
CA ASP A 43 23.48 -1.98 -4.78
C ASP A 43 22.33 -2.75 -4.12
N CYS A 44 22.27 -2.82 -2.79
CA CYS A 44 21.31 -3.64 -2.09
C CYS A 44 19.93 -2.99 -1.94
N LEU A 45 19.78 -1.69 -2.22
CA LEU A 45 18.57 -0.87 -2.05
C LEU A 45 18.06 -0.80 -0.59
N GLU A 46 18.87 -1.22 0.37
CA GLU A 46 18.57 -1.04 1.78
C GLU A 46 18.85 0.41 2.21
N HIS A 47 18.17 0.86 3.24
CA HIS A 47 18.39 2.19 3.81
C HIS A 47 19.80 2.28 4.40
N ILE A 48 20.45 3.41 4.17
CA ILE A 48 21.75 3.73 4.78
C ILE A 48 21.43 4.54 6.04
N GLU A 49 21.78 3.99 7.21
CA GLU A 49 21.55 4.65 8.48
C GLU A 49 22.48 5.84 8.67
N ASP A 50 22.09 6.80 9.51
CA ASP A 50 22.87 8.04 9.74
C ASP A 50 24.27 7.77 10.36
N ASN A 51 24.46 6.62 10.99
CA ASN A 51 25.72 6.18 11.55
C ASN A 51 26.61 5.38 10.57
N ASP A 52 26.05 4.97 9.44
CA ASP A 52 26.81 4.34 8.37
C ASP A 52 27.63 5.41 7.61
N PHE A 53 28.90 5.14 7.40
CA PHE A 53 29.74 5.97 6.53
C PHE A 53 29.66 5.42 5.09
N PRO A 54 28.69 5.88 4.29
CA PRO A 54 28.50 5.32 2.97
C PRO A 54 29.60 5.76 2.02
N TRP A 55 29.88 4.91 1.06
CA TRP A 55 30.62 5.28 -0.12
C TRP A 55 29.76 6.17 -1.01
N CYS A 56 30.31 7.28 -1.52
CA CYS A 56 29.56 8.22 -2.35
C CYS A 56 30.29 8.46 -3.66
N CYS A 57 29.57 8.41 -4.77
CA CYS A 57 30.10 8.83 -6.06
C CYS A 57 30.10 10.38 -6.13
N SER A 58 31.23 10.97 -6.45
CA SER A 58 31.38 12.42 -6.57
C SER A 58 30.65 13.00 -7.80
N LEU A 59 30.39 12.19 -8.82
CA LEU A 59 29.75 12.61 -10.06
C LEU A 59 28.23 12.51 -10.03
N CYS A 60 27.67 11.45 -9.41
CA CYS A 60 26.23 11.19 -9.43
C CYS A 60 25.56 11.23 -8.06
N ILE A 61 26.31 11.46 -6.97
CA ILE A 61 25.80 11.59 -5.59
C ILE A 61 25.12 10.30 -5.06
N LYS A 62 25.18 9.18 -5.74
CA LYS A 62 24.69 7.89 -5.24
C LYS A 62 25.56 7.40 -4.10
N LYS A 63 24.94 6.69 -3.15
CA LYS A 63 25.59 6.17 -1.94
C LYS A 63 25.57 4.64 -1.96
N TRP A 64 26.56 4.02 -1.34
CA TRP A 64 26.66 2.57 -1.14
C TRP A 64 27.16 2.25 0.26
N HIS A 65 26.67 1.18 0.85
CA HIS A 65 27.28 0.65 2.07
C HIS A 65 28.74 0.22 1.77
N LEU A 66 29.62 0.36 2.74
CA LEU A 66 31.00 -0.12 2.60
C LEU A 66 31.09 -1.62 2.26
N ARG A 67 30.14 -2.41 2.76
CA ARG A 67 30.02 -3.84 2.45
C ARG A 67 29.64 -4.13 1.00
N CYS A 68 29.00 -3.19 0.33
CA CYS A 68 28.53 -3.34 -1.05
C CYS A 68 29.52 -2.86 -2.12
N VAL A 69 30.64 -2.27 -1.72
CA VAL A 69 31.69 -1.78 -2.63
C VAL A 69 32.85 -2.80 -2.66
N PRO A 70 33.40 -3.18 -3.83
CA PRO A 70 34.56 -4.06 -3.91
C PRO A 70 35.72 -3.54 -3.08
N SER A 71 36.39 -4.42 -2.37
CA SER A 71 37.59 -4.05 -1.60
C SER A 71 38.83 -3.96 -2.48
N SER A 72 38.85 -4.73 -3.55
CA SER A 72 39.88 -4.77 -4.60
C SER A 72 39.20 -5.03 -5.95
N PRO A 73 39.71 -4.48 -7.04
CA PRO A 73 39.26 -4.82 -8.38
C PRO A 73 39.77 -6.18 -8.87
N ASP A 74 40.69 -6.79 -8.12
CA ASP A 74 41.36 -8.01 -8.52
C ASP A 74 40.45 -9.24 -8.31
N ASP A 75 40.80 -10.32 -8.96
CA ASP A 75 40.23 -11.64 -8.78
C ASP A 75 40.36 -12.08 -7.32
N ILE A 76 39.32 -12.67 -6.79
CA ILE A 76 39.31 -13.19 -5.42
C ILE A 76 39.20 -14.71 -5.36
N ASN A 77 39.82 -15.33 -4.37
CA ASN A 77 39.58 -16.70 -3.99
C ASN A 77 38.57 -16.75 -2.85
N HIS A 78 37.51 -17.53 -3.05
CA HIS A 78 36.41 -17.60 -2.07
C HIS A 78 36.22 -19.01 -1.52
N PRO A 79 35.99 -19.20 -0.19
CA PRO A 79 35.85 -20.52 0.42
C PRO A 79 34.76 -21.41 -0.21
N PHE A 80 33.67 -20.83 -0.70
CA PHE A 80 32.61 -21.56 -1.40
C PHE A 80 32.89 -21.84 -2.87
N HIS A 81 33.97 -21.29 -3.41
CA HIS A 81 34.47 -21.56 -4.75
C HIS A 81 36.00 -21.65 -4.76
N PRO A 82 36.59 -22.68 -4.10
CA PRO A 82 38.03 -22.74 -3.87
C PRO A 82 38.86 -23.13 -5.08
N TYR A 83 38.24 -23.62 -6.17
CA TYR A 83 38.93 -24.23 -7.30
C TYR A 83 39.41 -23.24 -8.36
N HIS A 84 38.69 -22.11 -8.47
CA HIS A 84 39.01 -21.07 -9.45
C HIS A 84 38.83 -19.68 -8.84
N PRO A 85 39.63 -18.70 -9.25
CA PRO A 85 39.41 -17.31 -8.85
C PRO A 85 38.11 -16.78 -9.40
N LEU A 86 37.51 -15.83 -8.71
CA LEU A 86 36.30 -15.12 -9.12
C LEU A 86 36.71 -13.75 -9.63
N GLU A 87 36.32 -13.46 -10.88
CA GLU A 87 36.55 -12.19 -11.56
C GLU A 87 35.44 -11.19 -11.24
N LEU A 88 35.77 -9.93 -10.96
CA LEU A 88 34.80 -8.87 -10.75
C LEU A 88 34.21 -8.42 -12.09
N LEU A 89 32.93 -8.71 -12.32
CA LEU A 89 32.19 -8.21 -13.46
C LEU A 89 31.49 -6.90 -13.12
N ILE A 90 31.67 -5.91 -14.01
CA ILE A 90 31.11 -4.57 -13.85
C ILE A 90 30.31 -4.28 -15.12
N ASP A 91 29.01 -4.01 -14.97
CA ASP A 91 28.13 -3.55 -16.05
C ASP A 91 28.16 -4.33 -17.35
N VAL A 92 28.43 -5.60 -17.25
CA VAL A 92 28.39 -6.46 -18.44
C VAL A 92 26.93 -6.58 -18.85
N PRO A 93 26.57 -6.17 -20.10
CA PRO A 93 25.26 -6.53 -20.66
C PRO A 93 25.15 -8.04 -20.54
N ARG A 94 24.13 -8.53 -19.84
CA ARG A 94 23.94 -9.97 -19.62
C ARG A 94 23.97 -10.65 -20.99
N PRO A 95 24.87 -11.59 -21.23
CA PRO A 95 24.78 -12.40 -22.44
C PRO A 95 23.44 -13.13 -22.42
N PRO A 96 22.74 -13.25 -23.54
CA PRO A 96 21.42 -13.87 -23.62
C PRO A 96 21.38 -15.33 -23.14
N ASP A 97 22.54 -15.94 -22.92
CA ASP A 97 22.70 -17.35 -22.56
C ASP A 97 22.99 -17.60 -21.06
N HIS A 98 23.21 -16.57 -20.24
CA HIS A 98 23.42 -16.76 -18.80
C HIS A 98 22.09 -16.82 -18.07
N SER A 99 21.63 -18.05 -17.80
CA SER A 99 20.40 -18.37 -17.09
C SER A 99 20.37 -17.92 -15.61
N LYS A 100 21.52 -17.53 -15.01
CA LYS A 100 21.64 -17.19 -13.61
C LYS A 100 21.68 -15.69 -13.36
N SER A 101 20.53 -15.17 -12.94
CA SER A 101 20.41 -13.79 -12.46
C SER A 101 20.56 -13.67 -10.94
N LYS A 102 20.96 -14.73 -10.24
CA LYS A 102 20.95 -14.82 -8.77
C LYS A 102 22.33 -15.17 -8.20
N CYS A 103 22.61 -14.61 -7.05
CA CYS A 103 23.78 -14.94 -6.25
C CYS A 103 23.71 -16.40 -5.77
N ASP A 104 24.74 -17.19 -6.03
CA ASP A 104 24.80 -18.60 -5.62
C ASP A 104 24.81 -18.78 -4.08
N GLU A 105 25.16 -17.75 -3.33
CA GLU A 105 25.15 -17.79 -1.87
C GLU A 105 23.79 -17.39 -1.28
N CYS A 106 23.33 -16.16 -1.51
CA CYS A 106 22.13 -15.64 -0.86
C CYS A 106 20.85 -15.79 -1.70
N GLN A 107 20.93 -16.33 -2.94
CA GLN A 107 19.82 -16.54 -3.87
C GLN A 107 19.04 -15.27 -4.25
N GLN A 108 19.56 -14.09 -3.91
CA GLN A 108 19.00 -12.81 -4.33
C GLN A 108 19.50 -12.42 -5.72
N GLU A 109 18.76 -11.55 -6.39
CA GLU A 109 19.10 -11.09 -7.74
C GLU A 109 20.43 -10.31 -7.76
N LEU A 110 21.31 -10.69 -8.68
CA LEU A 110 22.56 -9.98 -8.98
C LEU A 110 22.25 -8.68 -9.72
N LYS A 111 22.99 -7.63 -9.37
CA LYS A 111 22.85 -6.30 -9.98
C LYS A 111 24.10 -5.91 -10.77
N SER A 112 24.43 -4.63 -10.78
CA SER A 112 25.39 -3.99 -11.67
C SER A 112 26.82 -4.52 -11.56
N TYR A 113 27.23 -5.04 -10.41
CA TYR A 113 28.56 -5.61 -10.20
C TYR A 113 28.51 -6.79 -9.24
N PHE A 114 29.24 -7.84 -9.57
CA PHE A 114 29.28 -9.09 -8.83
C PHE A 114 30.54 -9.89 -9.22
N TYR A 115 30.95 -10.79 -8.35
CA TYR A 115 32.01 -11.74 -8.66
C TYR A 115 31.47 -12.92 -9.43
N HIS A 116 32.21 -13.38 -10.47
CA HIS A 116 31.81 -14.46 -11.36
C HIS A 116 32.97 -15.39 -11.71
N CYS A 117 32.69 -16.67 -11.84
CA CYS A 117 33.58 -17.66 -12.45
C CYS A 117 32.97 -18.18 -13.75
N SER A 118 33.59 -17.85 -14.89
CA SER A 118 33.14 -18.28 -16.20
C SER A 118 33.24 -19.79 -16.45
N LEU A 119 34.16 -20.47 -15.72
CA LEU A 119 34.35 -21.92 -15.83
C LEU A 119 33.27 -22.74 -15.13
N CYS A 120 32.71 -22.23 -14.03
CA CYS A 120 31.75 -22.94 -13.19
C CYS A 120 30.38 -22.31 -13.18
N ASP A 121 30.17 -21.19 -13.89
CA ASP A 121 28.95 -20.37 -13.85
C ASP A 121 28.54 -20.04 -12.39
N PHE A 122 29.52 -19.73 -11.55
CA PHE A 122 29.33 -19.33 -10.16
C PHE A 122 29.34 -17.82 -10.06
N SER A 123 28.33 -17.24 -9.41
CA SER A 123 28.21 -15.79 -9.28
C SER A 123 27.82 -15.41 -7.87
N MET A 124 28.42 -14.34 -7.33
CA MET A 124 28.10 -13.86 -5.99
C MET A 124 28.20 -12.35 -5.85
N HIS A 125 27.38 -11.78 -4.98
CA HIS A 125 27.48 -10.37 -4.64
C HIS A 125 28.82 -10.03 -3.99
N VAL A 126 29.31 -8.82 -4.19
CA VAL A 126 30.49 -8.30 -3.50
C VAL A 126 30.34 -8.36 -1.97
N ARG A 127 29.14 -8.06 -1.43
CA ARG A 127 28.87 -8.18 0.00
C ARG A 127 29.01 -9.63 0.52
N CYS A 128 28.53 -10.60 -0.26
CA CYS A 128 28.61 -12.02 0.10
C CYS A 128 30.05 -12.53 0.10
N SER A 129 30.92 -11.99 -0.78
CA SER A 129 32.32 -12.38 -0.80
C SER A 129 33.14 -11.88 0.40
N LYS A 130 32.68 -10.84 1.09
CA LYS A 130 33.38 -10.25 2.26
C LYS A 130 33.06 -10.95 3.57
N GLU A 131 31.88 -11.54 3.67
CA GLU A 131 31.38 -12.20 4.88
C GLU A 131 30.95 -13.63 4.54
N PRO A 132 31.90 -14.52 4.20
CA PRO A 132 31.53 -15.89 3.86
C PRO A 132 30.89 -16.57 5.07
N PRO A 133 29.81 -17.35 4.89
CA PRO A 133 29.21 -18.09 5.96
C PRO A 133 30.21 -19.07 6.59
N PRO A 134 30.12 -19.36 7.90
CA PRO A 134 31.04 -20.24 8.58
C PRO A 134 30.95 -21.67 8.01
N PRO A 135 32.07 -22.40 7.86
CA PRO A 135 32.03 -23.76 7.33
C PRO A 135 31.36 -24.75 8.29
N ILE A 136 31.28 -24.43 9.57
CA ILE A 136 30.65 -25.25 10.61
C ILE A 136 29.74 -24.36 11.46
N VAL A 137 28.55 -24.82 11.75
CA VAL A 137 27.57 -24.19 12.65
C VAL A 137 27.23 -25.19 13.74
N GLU A 138 27.71 -24.95 14.96
CA GLU A 138 27.52 -25.85 16.11
C GLU A 138 26.10 -25.74 16.70
N THR A 139 25.55 -24.51 16.70
CA THR A 139 24.23 -24.22 17.25
C THR A 139 23.38 -23.51 16.21
N ALA A 140 22.61 -24.26 15.47
CA ALA A 140 21.64 -23.71 14.51
C ALA A 140 20.26 -23.62 15.18
N LYS A 141 19.55 -22.50 15.00
CA LYS A 141 18.17 -22.39 15.49
C LYS A 141 17.24 -23.46 14.93
N CYS A 142 17.50 -23.86 13.72
CA CYS A 142 16.69 -24.82 13.01
C CYS A 142 17.01 -26.28 13.31
N HIS A 143 18.12 -26.60 13.99
CA HIS A 143 18.56 -27.99 14.18
C HIS A 143 19.52 -28.13 15.35
N GLU A 144 19.37 -29.20 16.14
CA GLU A 144 20.11 -29.42 17.38
C GLU A 144 21.56 -29.90 17.17
N HIS A 145 21.84 -30.52 16.04
CA HIS A 145 23.19 -31.04 15.76
C HIS A 145 24.01 -30.08 14.93
N THR A 146 25.34 -30.21 15.03
CA THR A 146 26.30 -29.47 14.22
C THR A 146 26.04 -29.65 12.73
N LEU A 147 26.02 -28.52 12.02
CA LEU A 147 25.86 -28.47 10.57
C LEU A 147 27.21 -28.14 9.92
N THR A 148 27.55 -28.85 8.87
CA THR A 148 28.77 -28.63 8.09
C THR A 148 28.41 -28.22 6.67
N CYS A 149 29.01 -27.12 6.20
CA CYS A 149 28.86 -26.69 4.82
C CYS A 149 29.58 -27.67 3.88
N MET A 150 28.84 -28.26 2.95
CA MET A 150 29.42 -29.13 1.92
C MET A 150 29.57 -28.35 0.61
N VAL A 151 30.79 -28.03 0.24
CA VAL A 151 31.10 -27.40 -1.05
C VAL A 151 30.91 -28.41 -2.17
N ARG A 152 29.71 -28.47 -2.72
CA ARG A 152 29.32 -29.34 -3.84
C ARG A 152 28.58 -28.55 -4.91
N ASN A 153 28.59 -29.09 -6.11
CA ASN A 153 27.83 -28.60 -7.26
C ASN A 153 26.52 -29.37 -7.50
N ASP A 154 26.02 -30.06 -6.47
CA ASP A 154 24.85 -30.91 -6.55
C ASP A 154 23.60 -30.16 -6.09
N THR A 155 22.47 -30.44 -6.72
CA THR A 155 21.17 -29.95 -6.28
C THR A 155 20.72 -30.68 -5.02
N PHE A 156 20.06 -29.97 -4.11
CA PHE A 156 19.47 -30.54 -2.90
C PHE A 156 18.10 -29.92 -2.61
N THR A 157 17.33 -30.56 -1.75
CA THR A 157 16.07 -29.98 -1.24
C THR A 157 16.28 -29.62 0.23
N CYS A 158 16.04 -28.34 0.56
CA CYS A 158 16.20 -27.84 1.92
C CYS A 158 15.09 -28.36 2.84
N ASN A 159 15.44 -28.98 3.96
CA ASN A 159 14.48 -29.51 4.91
C ASN A 159 13.68 -28.42 5.66
N ALA A 160 14.23 -27.19 5.80
CA ALA A 160 13.56 -26.09 6.48
C ALA A 160 12.54 -25.34 5.61
N CYS A 161 12.63 -25.40 4.28
CA CYS A 161 11.73 -24.61 3.42
C CYS A 161 11.14 -25.39 2.23
N GLY A 162 11.58 -26.62 1.98
CA GLY A 162 11.09 -27.46 0.89
C GLY A 162 11.44 -27.00 -0.52
N THR A 163 12.33 -26.00 -0.67
CA THR A 163 12.76 -25.54 -1.99
C THR A 163 14.11 -26.10 -2.38
N HIS A 164 14.35 -26.18 -3.68
CA HIS A 164 15.64 -26.62 -4.21
C HIS A 164 16.73 -25.59 -3.94
N GLY A 165 17.93 -26.09 -3.63
CA GLY A 165 19.19 -25.37 -3.61
C GLY A 165 20.13 -26.03 -4.61
N GLU A 166 21.06 -25.25 -5.17
CA GLU A 166 21.93 -25.72 -6.23
C GLU A 166 23.36 -26.01 -5.75
N ARG A 167 23.78 -25.46 -4.62
CA ARG A 167 25.18 -25.54 -4.16
C ARG A 167 25.29 -25.37 -2.63
N CYS A 168 26.39 -25.83 -2.08
CA CYS A 168 26.83 -25.56 -0.70
C CYS A 168 25.76 -25.78 0.39
N PRO A 169 25.10 -26.96 0.45
CA PRO A 169 24.18 -27.25 1.53
C PRO A 169 24.91 -27.32 2.88
N TYR A 170 24.24 -26.88 3.92
CA TYR A 170 24.61 -27.21 5.30
C TYR A 170 23.99 -28.54 5.66
N VAL A 171 24.81 -29.52 5.98
CA VAL A 171 24.40 -30.91 6.17
C VAL A 171 24.60 -31.34 7.62
N CYS A 172 23.58 -31.96 8.20
CA CYS A 172 23.72 -32.77 9.40
C CYS A 172 23.97 -34.24 8.99
N ALA A 173 25.16 -34.73 9.18
CA ALA A 173 25.51 -36.11 8.85
C ALA A 173 24.71 -37.16 9.64
N PRO A 174 24.48 -37.01 10.98
CA PRO A 174 23.66 -37.97 11.75
C PRO A 174 22.20 -38.04 11.29
N CYS A 175 21.58 -36.91 10.90
CA CYS A 175 20.16 -36.86 10.54
C CYS A 175 19.90 -36.96 9.04
N GLY A 176 20.91 -36.79 8.19
CA GLY A 176 20.76 -36.79 6.73
C GLY A 176 19.95 -35.61 6.19
N VAL A 177 19.82 -34.50 6.95
CA VAL A 177 19.08 -33.33 6.54
C VAL A 177 20.00 -32.26 5.96
N MET A 178 19.47 -31.46 5.06
CA MET A 178 20.18 -30.41 4.33
C MET A 178 19.45 -29.08 4.40
N PHE A 179 20.20 -27.98 4.53
CA PHE A 179 19.65 -26.65 4.71
C PHE A 179 20.35 -25.63 3.83
N HIS A 180 19.63 -24.60 3.38
CA HIS A 180 20.22 -23.36 2.90
C HIS A 180 20.82 -22.59 4.08
N TRP A 181 21.87 -21.82 3.83
CA TRP A 181 22.45 -20.92 4.82
C TRP A 181 21.42 -19.98 5.46
N GLU A 182 20.59 -19.34 4.65
CA GLU A 182 19.53 -18.46 5.13
C GLU A 182 18.46 -19.20 5.95
N CYS A 183 18.22 -20.47 5.64
CA CYS A 183 17.23 -21.27 6.35
C CYS A 183 17.71 -21.76 7.73
N ILE A 184 19.00 -21.76 8.00
CA ILE A 184 19.57 -22.04 9.33
C ILE A 184 19.21 -20.93 10.33
N LYS A 185 19.03 -19.72 9.83
CA LYS A 185 18.75 -18.51 10.62
C LYS A 185 17.26 -18.21 10.75
N LEU A 186 16.38 -19.06 10.21
CA LEU A 186 14.92 -18.84 10.27
C LEU A 186 14.49 -18.64 11.72
N PRO A 187 13.71 -17.58 12.02
CA PRO A 187 13.17 -17.36 13.36
C PRO A 187 12.16 -18.46 13.74
N HIS A 188 12.11 -18.82 15.02
CA HIS A 188 11.19 -19.85 15.49
C HIS A 188 9.75 -19.33 15.56
N VAL A 189 9.55 -18.15 16.14
CA VAL A 189 8.23 -17.56 16.39
C VAL A 189 8.18 -16.16 15.83
N ILE A 190 7.23 -15.89 14.97
CA ILE A 190 7.05 -14.57 14.34
C ILE A 190 5.59 -14.15 14.29
N ASN A 191 5.38 -12.87 14.16
CA ASN A 191 4.11 -12.30 13.73
C ASN A 191 4.15 -12.04 12.24
N ILE A 192 3.09 -12.40 11.54
CA ILE A 192 2.88 -12.04 10.15
C ILE A 192 1.66 -11.14 10.00
N ASN A 193 1.68 -10.26 9.02
CA ASN A 193 0.63 -9.27 8.85
C ASN A 193 -0.70 -9.81 8.27
N ARG A 194 -0.75 -11.10 7.96
CA ARG A 194 -1.92 -11.78 7.38
C ARG A 194 -2.59 -12.76 8.34
N HIS A 195 -2.17 -12.75 9.60
CA HIS A 195 -2.70 -13.60 10.65
C HIS A 195 -2.62 -12.92 12.01
N ASN A 196 -3.62 -13.09 12.85
CA ASN A 196 -3.68 -12.40 14.14
C ASN A 196 -2.80 -13.06 15.21
N HIS A 197 -2.66 -14.40 15.17
CA HIS A 197 -1.85 -15.16 16.11
C HIS A 197 -0.41 -15.28 15.62
N ARG A 198 0.50 -15.56 16.55
CA ARG A 198 1.88 -15.93 16.22
C ARG A 198 1.90 -17.22 15.42
N VAL A 199 2.87 -17.31 14.51
CA VAL A 199 3.16 -18.54 13.77
C VAL A 199 4.55 -19.04 14.15
N SER A 200 4.67 -20.36 14.33
CA SER A 200 5.91 -21.01 14.71
C SER A 200 6.44 -21.88 13.58
N HIS A 201 7.76 -21.88 13.38
CA HIS A 201 8.41 -22.74 12.40
C HIS A 201 8.46 -24.18 12.90
N THR A 202 7.98 -25.09 12.11
CA THR A 202 8.02 -26.54 12.39
C THR A 202 8.62 -27.30 11.22
N PHE A 203 9.44 -28.35 11.49
CA PHE A 203 10.11 -29.16 10.46
C PHE A 203 9.21 -30.24 9.85
N SER A 204 8.13 -30.60 10.52
CA SER A 204 7.18 -31.58 10.04
C SER A 204 5.77 -31.16 10.43
N LEU A 205 4.96 -30.91 9.44
CA LEU A 205 3.56 -30.50 9.62
C LEU A 205 2.61 -31.71 9.87
N GLY A 206 3.12 -32.93 9.84
CA GLY A 206 2.29 -34.13 9.81
C GLY A 206 1.57 -34.33 8.46
N PHE A 207 1.03 -35.52 8.24
CA PHE A 207 0.34 -35.83 6.98
C PHE A 207 -0.88 -34.93 6.76
N GLY A 208 -1.03 -34.42 5.54
CA GLY A 208 -2.18 -33.60 5.17
C GLY A 208 -1.98 -32.85 3.85
N LYS A 209 -3.10 -32.50 3.22
CA LYS A 209 -3.09 -31.63 2.04
C LYS A 209 -3.30 -30.21 2.53
N ARG A 210 -2.25 -29.39 2.58
CA ARG A 210 -2.31 -28.00 3.03
C ARG A 210 -1.93 -27.07 1.90
N LYS A 211 -2.52 -25.87 1.91
CA LYS A 211 -2.18 -24.76 1.01
C LYS A 211 -1.56 -23.64 1.84
N CYS A 212 -0.53 -23.00 1.31
CA CYS A 212 0.07 -21.81 1.92
C CYS A 212 -0.93 -20.66 1.91
N MET A 213 -1.21 -20.07 3.06
CA MET A 213 -2.19 -18.98 3.20
C MET A 213 -1.71 -17.63 2.61
N ILE A 214 -0.50 -17.59 2.02
CA ILE A 214 0.03 -16.39 1.35
C ILE A 214 0.09 -16.56 -0.16
N CYS A 215 0.69 -17.67 -0.66
CA CYS A 215 0.85 -17.89 -2.10
C CYS A 215 -0.15 -18.90 -2.69
N HIS A 216 -0.99 -19.50 -1.85
CA HIS A 216 -2.04 -20.48 -2.17
C HIS A 216 -1.57 -21.75 -2.90
N LYS A 217 -0.25 -21.95 -3.00
CA LYS A 217 0.35 -23.17 -3.54
C LYS A 217 0.39 -24.26 -2.45
N LYS A 218 0.48 -25.52 -2.90
CA LYS A 218 0.57 -26.68 -2.01
C LYS A 218 1.81 -26.57 -1.11
N VAL A 219 1.64 -26.87 0.18
CA VAL A 219 2.73 -27.06 1.15
C VAL A 219 3.03 -28.54 1.25
N ASP A 220 4.30 -28.90 1.08
CA ASP A 220 4.75 -30.28 1.27
C ASP A 220 5.03 -30.52 2.76
N TRP A 221 4.23 -31.37 3.38
CA TRP A 221 4.29 -31.68 4.81
C TRP A 221 5.63 -32.28 5.29
N ARG A 222 6.46 -32.77 4.36
CA ARG A 222 7.78 -33.37 4.65
C ARG A 222 8.84 -32.32 5.00
N TYR A 223 8.59 -31.07 4.71
CA TYR A 223 9.51 -29.96 4.89
C TYR A 223 8.97 -28.94 5.88
N GLY A 224 9.87 -28.11 6.40
CA GLY A 224 9.53 -27.07 7.34
C GLY A 224 8.66 -25.96 6.76
N ALA A 225 7.76 -25.47 7.58
CA ALA A 225 6.90 -24.34 7.32
C ALA A 225 6.47 -23.66 8.63
N TYR A 226 5.89 -22.49 8.55
CA TYR A 226 5.26 -21.83 9.69
C TYR A 226 3.81 -22.28 9.82
N SER A 227 3.39 -22.55 11.05
CA SER A 227 2.01 -22.92 11.39
C SER A 227 1.53 -22.19 12.63
N CYS A 228 0.22 -21.99 12.73
CA CYS A 228 -0.44 -21.50 13.94
C CYS A 228 -0.99 -22.66 14.75
N SER A 229 -0.67 -22.73 16.03
CA SER A 229 -1.21 -23.74 16.95
C SER A 229 -2.56 -23.38 17.55
N THR A 230 -2.95 -22.10 17.47
CA THR A 230 -4.18 -21.56 18.07
C THR A 230 -5.41 -21.75 17.15
N CYS A 231 -5.19 -21.74 15.84
CA CYS A 231 -6.28 -21.84 14.86
C CYS A 231 -6.66 -23.30 14.60
N PRO A 232 -7.96 -23.64 14.62
CA PRO A 232 -8.44 -25.01 14.35
C PRO A 232 -8.23 -25.44 12.89
N ASP A 233 -8.09 -24.51 11.96
CA ASP A 233 -8.07 -24.74 10.52
C ASP A 233 -6.66 -24.88 9.92
N ASP A 234 -5.71 -25.47 10.65
CA ASP A 234 -4.36 -25.74 10.13
C ASP A 234 -3.74 -24.56 9.33
N TYR A 235 -3.70 -23.36 9.92
CA TYR A 235 -3.09 -22.21 9.26
C TYR A 235 -1.60 -22.46 8.99
N VAL A 236 -1.20 -22.56 7.73
CA VAL A 236 0.16 -22.91 7.32
C VAL A 236 0.68 -21.96 6.25
N VAL A 237 1.96 -21.60 6.36
CA VAL A 237 2.65 -20.70 5.44
C VAL A 237 4.04 -21.24 5.11
N HIS A 238 4.43 -21.29 3.84
CA HIS A 238 5.82 -21.64 3.46
C HIS A 238 6.81 -20.75 4.19
N SER A 239 7.95 -21.29 4.60
CA SER A 239 9.00 -20.55 5.31
C SER A 239 9.41 -19.28 4.56
N LYS A 240 9.67 -19.36 3.26
CA LYS A 240 10.01 -18.19 2.42
C LYS A 240 8.85 -17.20 2.23
N CYS A 241 7.60 -17.64 2.34
CA CYS A 241 6.46 -16.72 2.26
C CYS A 241 6.25 -15.96 3.57
N ALA A 242 6.43 -16.63 4.70
CA ALA A 242 6.26 -16.04 6.03
C ALA A 242 7.33 -14.97 6.32
N THR A 243 8.56 -15.17 5.84
CA THR A 243 9.71 -14.27 6.09
C THR A 243 9.94 -13.23 5.00
N ARG A 244 8.97 -13.02 4.10
CA ARG A 244 9.02 -11.92 3.12
C ARG A 244 8.95 -10.58 3.82
N SER A 245 9.67 -9.58 3.31
CA SER A 245 9.73 -8.22 3.86
C SER A 245 8.39 -7.46 3.84
N ASP A 246 7.44 -7.86 2.98
CA ASP A 246 6.07 -7.32 2.95
C ASP A 246 5.10 -8.07 3.88
N VAL A 247 5.54 -9.15 4.52
CA VAL A 247 4.74 -10.02 5.38
C VAL A 247 5.19 -9.97 6.84
N TRP A 248 6.49 -9.94 7.08
CA TRP A 248 7.13 -9.97 8.39
C TRP A 248 7.96 -8.70 8.63
N ASP A 249 7.95 -8.19 9.85
CA ASP A 249 8.67 -6.99 10.27
C ASP A 249 10.16 -7.21 10.59
N GLY A 250 10.64 -8.46 10.52
CA GLY A 250 12.01 -8.83 10.85
C GLY A 250 12.24 -9.15 12.34
N VAL A 251 11.21 -9.10 13.18
CA VAL A 251 11.33 -9.32 14.63
C VAL A 251 10.99 -10.77 15.01
N GLU A 252 11.93 -11.45 15.67
CA GLU A 252 11.69 -12.75 16.28
C GLU A 252 11.09 -12.61 17.67
N LEU A 253 10.14 -13.48 18.00
CA LEU A 253 9.34 -13.42 19.22
C LEU A 253 9.48 -14.65 20.12
N GLU A 254 10.49 -15.49 19.90
CA GLU A 254 10.78 -16.61 20.78
C GLU A 254 11.13 -16.11 22.18
N GLY A 255 10.46 -16.68 23.20
CA GLY A 255 10.63 -16.24 24.59
C GLY A 255 10.00 -14.89 24.97
N VAL A 256 9.40 -14.18 24.02
CA VAL A 256 8.66 -12.94 24.30
C VAL A 256 7.23 -13.29 24.66
N PRO A 257 6.68 -12.83 25.80
CA PRO A 257 5.28 -13.04 26.16
C PRO A 257 4.32 -12.59 25.06
N GLU A 258 3.23 -13.31 24.85
CA GLU A 258 2.20 -12.88 23.91
C GLU A 258 1.38 -11.75 24.53
N GLU A 259 1.32 -10.63 23.85
CA GLU A 259 0.45 -9.54 24.25
C GLU A 259 -0.97 -9.85 23.76
N TYR A 260 -1.91 -9.97 24.69
CA TYR A 260 -3.33 -10.10 24.38
C TYR A 260 -3.89 -8.71 24.03
N PHE A 261 -4.52 -8.61 22.86
CA PHE A 261 -5.04 -7.35 22.33
C PHE A 261 -6.57 -7.21 22.39
N ASP A 262 -7.23 -8.08 23.12
CA ASP A 262 -8.71 -8.11 23.23
C ASP A 262 -9.22 -7.06 24.24
N VAL A 263 -8.75 -5.82 24.09
CA VAL A 263 -9.36 -4.69 24.81
C VAL A 263 -10.60 -4.28 24.03
N LEU A 264 -11.77 -4.42 24.65
CA LEU A 264 -13.03 -3.92 24.08
C LEU A 264 -12.94 -2.41 23.89
N PRO A 265 -13.44 -1.88 22.76
CA PRO A 265 -13.43 -0.45 22.47
C PRO A 265 -14.49 0.33 23.27
N PHE A 266 -15.23 -0.32 24.14
CA PHE A 266 -16.28 0.26 24.97
C PHE A 266 -16.39 -0.43 26.32
N GLU A 267 -16.94 0.29 27.27
CA GLU A 267 -17.39 -0.21 28.57
C GLU A 267 -18.89 -0.52 28.50
N VAL A 268 -19.29 -1.70 28.94
CA VAL A 268 -20.72 -2.05 29.08
C VAL A 268 -21.29 -1.38 30.32
N ILE A 269 -22.28 -0.52 30.15
CA ILE A 269 -22.98 0.15 31.24
C ILE A 269 -24.16 -0.71 31.69
N GLU A 270 -24.98 -1.18 30.75
CA GLU A 270 -26.07 -2.10 30.99
C GLU A 270 -26.08 -3.16 29.91
N GLU A 271 -26.01 -4.44 30.31
CA GLU A 271 -25.82 -5.57 29.40
C GLU A 271 -26.94 -5.64 28.35
N GLY A 272 -26.53 -5.65 27.07
CA GLY A 272 -27.44 -5.67 25.93
C GLY A 272 -28.21 -4.38 25.66
N ILE A 273 -28.05 -3.33 26.49
CA ILE A 273 -28.84 -2.11 26.40
C ILE A 273 -27.98 -0.88 26.12
N SER A 274 -26.86 -0.71 26.85
CA SER A 274 -26.09 0.51 26.70
C SER A 274 -24.59 0.33 26.92
N ILE A 275 -23.82 1.14 26.17
CA ILE A 275 -22.35 1.13 26.19
C ILE A 275 -21.79 2.54 26.28
N LYS A 276 -20.58 2.67 26.81
CA LYS A 276 -19.75 3.85 26.71
C LYS A 276 -18.59 3.58 25.77
N HIS A 277 -18.63 4.15 24.58
CA HIS A 277 -17.68 3.86 23.51
C HIS A 277 -16.52 4.86 23.49
N PHE A 278 -15.27 4.41 23.22
CA PHE A 278 -14.06 5.25 23.23
C PHE A 278 -14.14 6.46 22.30
N SER A 279 -14.92 6.37 21.22
CA SER A 279 -15.07 7.46 20.24
C SER A 279 -16.15 8.46 20.61
N HIS A 280 -16.89 8.25 21.71
CA HIS A 280 -17.98 9.09 22.17
C HIS A 280 -18.10 9.02 23.70
N GLU A 281 -17.05 9.48 24.37
CA GLU A 281 -16.92 9.33 25.83
C GLU A 281 -17.85 10.25 26.66
N GLU A 282 -18.40 11.31 26.03
CA GLU A 282 -19.24 12.29 26.71
C GLU A 282 -20.64 11.76 27.01
N HIS A 283 -21.17 10.86 26.16
CA HIS A 283 -22.55 10.38 26.28
C HIS A 283 -22.62 8.85 26.16
N ILE A 284 -23.68 8.28 26.73
CA ILE A 284 -23.98 6.84 26.65
C ILE A 284 -24.70 6.55 25.34
N LEU A 285 -24.35 5.42 24.73
CA LEU A 285 -24.96 4.90 23.52
C LEU A 285 -25.93 3.77 23.87
N TYR A 286 -27.12 3.80 23.31
CA TYR A 286 -28.20 2.83 23.55
C TYR A 286 -28.42 1.96 22.32
N THR A 287 -28.68 0.67 22.53
CA THR A 287 -29.04 -0.27 21.47
C THR A 287 -30.41 0.12 20.89
N VAL A 288 -30.53 0.08 19.58
CA VAL A 288 -31.78 0.27 18.85
C VAL A 288 -31.99 -0.96 18.00
N GLU A 289 -33.08 -1.68 18.28
CA GLU A 289 -33.50 -2.91 17.56
C GLU A 289 -34.71 -2.68 16.65
N ASP A 290 -35.36 -1.51 16.68
CA ASP A 290 -36.63 -1.28 16.04
C ASP A 290 -36.53 -0.99 14.54
N GLU A 291 -37.28 -1.77 13.76
CA GLU A 291 -37.40 -1.71 12.32
C GLU A 291 -38.15 -0.47 11.79
N ASP A 292 -38.95 0.22 12.62
CA ASP A 292 -39.94 1.21 12.17
C ASP A 292 -39.39 2.62 11.87
N ASP A 293 -38.19 2.98 12.33
CA ASP A 293 -37.65 4.35 12.16
C ASP A 293 -36.62 4.48 11.01
N MET A 294 -36.51 3.49 10.14
CA MET A 294 -35.36 3.26 9.24
C MET A 294 -35.66 3.47 7.77
N THR A 295 -36.18 4.58 7.38
CA THR A 295 -36.84 4.61 6.07
C THR A 295 -36.08 5.26 4.93
N ASP A 296 -35.16 6.19 5.14
CA ASP A 296 -34.64 6.99 4.02
C ASP A 296 -33.13 6.85 3.74
N GLY A 297 -32.41 6.06 4.55
CA GLY A 297 -30.95 5.92 4.40
C GLY A 297 -30.18 7.22 4.68
N SER A 298 -30.81 8.15 5.41
CA SER A 298 -30.17 9.42 5.77
C SER A 298 -29.20 9.26 6.91
N MET A 299 -29.45 8.33 7.83
CA MET A 299 -28.58 8.02 8.95
C MET A 299 -27.38 7.18 8.49
N ARG A 300 -26.19 7.64 8.84
CA ARG A 300 -24.93 6.97 8.46
C ARG A 300 -24.10 6.69 9.69
N CYS A 301 -23.55 5.49 9.75
CA CYS A 301 -22.63 5.06 10.79
C CYS A 301 -21.40 5.99 10.89
N GLU A 302 -21.04 6.42 12.09
CA GLU A 302 -19.87 7.28 12.32
C GLU A 302 -18.55 6.59 11.94
N ALA A 303 -18.46 5.27 12.10
CA ALA A 303 -17.26 4.51 11.78
C ALA A 303 -17.12 4.19 10.29
N CYS A 304 -18.05 3.41 9.71
CA CYS A 304 -17.91 2.91 8.33
C CYS A 304 -18.54 3.80 7.28
N VAL A 305 -19.25 4.86 7.67
CA VAL A 305 -19.93 5.84 6.79
C VAL A 305 -21.10 5.27 5.98
N HIS A 306 -21.40 3.96 6.10
CA HIS A 306 -22.54 3.36 5.44
C HIS A 306 -23.85 3.85 6.04
N PRO A 307 -24.91 3.92 5.21
CA PRO A 307 -26.25 4.08 5.73
C PRO A 307 -26.60 2.91 6.65
N ILE A 308 -27.32 3.20 7.71
CA ILE A 308 -27.92 2.23 8.59
C ILE A 308 -29.36 2.00 8.09
N PHE A 309 -29.72 0.75 7.84
CA PHE A 309 -31.07 0.40 7.39
C PHE A 309 -31.81 -0.37 8.49
N SER A 310 -31.61 -1.67 8.57
CA SER A 310 -32.22 -2.56 9.56
C SER A 310 -31.18 -3.32 10.40
N GLU A 311 -29.92 -2.88 10.31
CA GLU A 311 -28.85 -3.50 11.07
C GLU A 311 -28.87 -3.01 12.53
N ALA A 312 -28.57 -3.90 13.48
CA ALA A 312 -28.43 -3.54 14.89
C ALA A 312 -27.38 -2.44 15.06
N HIS A 313 -27.71 -1.43 15.83
CA HIS A 313 -26.87 -0.26 15.99
C HIS A 313 -27.02 0.40 17.36
N TYR A 314 -26.03 1.17 17.75
CA TYR A 314 -26.06 2.04 18.92
C TYR A 314 -26.29 3.48 18.50
N LYS A 315 -27.12 4.20 19.28
CA LYS A 315 -27.47 5.61 19.05
C LYS A 315 -27.30 6.41 20.33
N CYS A 316 -26.76 7.61 20.21
CA CYS A 316 -26.79 8.60 21.27
C CYS A 316 -28.16 9.28 21.31
N MET A 317 -28.73 9.43 22.52
CA MET A 317 -30.01 10.13 22.70
C MET A 317 -29.84 11.64 22.86
N GLU A 318 -28.63 12.12 23.10
CA GLU A 318 -28.30 13.54 23.32
C GLU A 318 -27.78 14.24 22.08
N CYS A 319 -27.20 13.49 21.13
CA CYS A 319 -26.68 14.02 19.87
C CYS A 319 -26.96 13.07 18.69
N HIS A 320 -26.43 13.39 17.49
CA HIS A 320 -26.66 12.62 16.28
C HIS A 320 -25.67 11.46 16.05
N PHE A 321 -24.87 11.08 17.08
CA PHE A 321 -23.93 9.99 16.96
C PHE A 321 -24.64 8.64 16.84
N ILE A 322 -24.26 7.86 15.82
CA ILE A 322 -24.85 6.55 15.55
C ILE A 322 -23.78 5.61 14.95
N ILE A 323 -23.73 4.38 15.42
CA ILE A 323 -22.72 3.40 15.00
C ILE A 323 -23.33 2.01 14.92
N HIS A 324 -23.04 1.24 13.84
CA HIS A 324 -23.46 -0.16 13.78
C HIS A 324 -22.88 -0.94 14.97
N GLU A 325 -23.60 -1.91 15.48
CA GLU A 325 -23.12 -2.80 16.52
C GLU A 325 -21.79 -3.47 16.12
N THR A 326 -21.69 -3.95 14.89
CA THR A 326 -20.46 -4.53 14.33
C THR A 326 -19.30 -3.53 14.28
N CYS A 327 -19.59 -2.26 14.06
CA CYS A 327 -18.58 -1.20 14.06
C CYS A 327 -18.18 -0.76 15.47
N ALA A 328 -19.08 -0.83 16.43
CA ALA A 328 -18.77 -0.57 17.83
C ALA A 328 -17.85 -1.65 18.43
N ASN A 329 -17.92 -2.87 17.92
CA ASN A 329 -17.08 -3.99 18.34
C ASN A 329 -15.72 -4.08 17.63
N LEU A 330 -15.28 -3.04 16.93
CA LEU A 330 -14.01 -3.03 16.20
C LEU A 330 -12.81 -3.10 17.17
N PRO A 331 -11.85 -4.00 16.96
CA PRO A 331 -10.66 -4.07 17.80
C PRO A 331 -9.84 -2.78 17.70
N LEU A 332 -9.35 -2.27 18.83
CA LEU A 332 -8.51 -1.06 18.87
C LEU A 332 -7.18 -1.23 18.11
N ARG A 333 -6.73 -2.47 17.93
CA ARG A 333 -5.51 -2.82 17.21
C ARG A 333 -5.76 -3.99 16.28
N LYS A 334 -5.21 -3.92 15.06
CA LYS A 334 -5.43 -4.94 14.02
C LYS A 334 -4.19 -5.14 13.16
N ARG A 335 -3.92 -6.39 12.75
CA ARG A 335 -2.96 -6.69 11.68
C ARG A 335 -3.65 -6.66 10.33
N HIS A 336 -2.95 -6.13 9.34
CA HIS A 336 -3.48 -6.04 7.99
C HIS A 336 -2.36 -6.17 6.96
N TRP A 337 -2.62 -6.85 5.86
CA TRP A 337 -1.64 -7.16 4.81
C TRP A 337 -0.93 -5.94 4.19
N LEU A 338 -1.45 -4.75 4.36
CA LEU A 338 -0.89 -3.51 3.81
C LEU A 338 0.34 -3.00 4.57
N SER A 339 0.53 -3.41 5.83
CA SER A 339 1.72 -3.05 6.64
C SER A 339 2.20 -4.24 7.45
N THR A 340 3.49 -4.33 7.69
CA THR A 340 4.09 -5.32 8.60
C THR A 340 3.88 -4.93 10.06
N THR A 341 3.69 -3.63 10.36
CA THR A 341 3.32 -3.14 11.69
C THR A 341 1.79 -3.13 11.87
N PRO A 342 1.30 -3.26 13.11
CA PRO A 342 -0.13 -3.19 13.38
C PRO A 342 -0.73 -1.83 13.01
N PHE A 343 -2.04 -1.83 12.80
CA PHE A 343 -2.87 -0.65 12.66
C PHE A 343 -3.64 -0.40 13.96
N TYR A 344 -3.81 0.86 14.32
CA TYR A 344 -4.55 1.31 15.50
C TYR A 344 -5.81 2.05 15.06
N LEU A 345 -6.93 1.76 15.73
CA LEU A 345 -8.22 2.38 15.43
C LEU A 345 -8.25 3.81 16.00
N ASN A 346 -8.48 4.76 15.11
CA ASN A 346 -8.69 6.16 15.44
C ASN A 346 -10.10 6.59 15.05
N ALA A 347 -10.84 7.14 16.01
CA ALA A 347 -12.07 7.87 15.73
C ALA A 347 -11.71 9.19 15.02
N ASN A 348 -12.56 9.62 14.10
CA ASN A 348 -12.35 10.88 13.40
C ASN A 348 -12.73 12.03 14.35
N ASP A 349 -11.75 12.83 14.72
CA ASP A 349 -11.96 14.01 15.56
C ASP A 349 -12.46 15.17 14.67
N ASN A 350 -13.70 15.60 14.89
CA ASN A 350 -14.36 16.64 14.09
C ASN A 350 -13.64 18.01 14.17
N ASP A 351 -12.78 18.20 15.18
CA ASP A 351 -12.04 19.44 15.39
C ASP A 351 -10.69 19.50 14.65
N ARG A 352 -10.25 18.40 14.03
CA ARG A 352 -9.00 18.38 13.24
C ARG A 352 -9.23 18.80 11.80
N SER A 353 -8.34 19.63 11.29
CA SER A 353 -8.25 20.02 9.86
C SER A 353 -8.11 18.84 8.89
N ASP A 354 -7.78 17.64 9.41
CA ASP A 354 -7.53 16.41 8.65
C ASP A 354 -8.67 15.40 8.77
N SER A 355 -9.92 15.87 8.72
CA SER A 355 -11.10 15.00 8.78
C SER A 355 -11.22 14.03 7.60
N PHE A 356 -10.59 14.35 6.46
CA PHE A 356 -10.53 13.47 5.29
C PHE A 356 -9.18 12.78 5.17
N PHE A 357 -9.19 11.52 4.79
CA PHE A 357 -7.99 10.76 4.48
C PHE A 357 -8.19 9.90 3.24
N ARG A 358 -7.08 9.53 2.60
CA ARG A 358 -7.07 8.60 1.48
C ARG A 358 -6.74 7.20 2.00
N CYS A 359 -7.61 6.25 1.74
CA CYS A 359 -7.36 4.85 2.08
C CYS A 359 -6.17 4.29 1.29
N GLY A 360 -5.16 3.76 1.99
CA GLY A 360 -3.99 3.15 1.36
C GLY A 360 -4.30 1.92 0.50
N ALA A 361 -5.41 1.25 0.78
CA ALA A 361 -5.81 0.03 0.07
C ALA A 361 -6.63 0.31 -1.20
N CYS A 362 -7.79 0.96 -1.09
CA CYS A 362 -8.68 1.21 -2.24
C CYS A 362 -8.44 2.56 -2.93
N GLN A 363 -7.63 3.45 -2.34
CA GLN A 363 -7.34 4.80 -2.83
C GLN A 363 -8.55 5.75 -2.85
N THR A 364 -9.68 5.39 -2.26
CA THR A 364 -10.83 6.28 -2.10
C THR A 364 -10.67 7.21 -0.90
N ILE A 365 -11.37 8.32 -0.94
CA ILE A 365 -11.41 9.27 0.18
C ILE A 365 -12.47 8.84 1.18
N SER A 366 -12.14 8.93 2.46
CA SER A 366 -13.03 8.64 3.59
C SER A 366 -12.91 9.71 4.67
N ASN A 367 -13.95 9.84 5.48
CA ASN A 367 -14.00 10.66 6.69
C ASN A 367 -14.69 9.96 7.87
N GLY A 368 -14.82 8.64 7.81
CA GLY A 368 -15.20 7.80 8.94
C GLY A 368 -14.01 7.51 9.86
N PHE A 369 -14.16 6.55 10.77
CA PHE A 369 -13.02 6.04 11.54
C PHE A 369 -11.94 5.50 10.60
N ARG A 370 -10.72 5.49 11.07
CA ARG A 370 -9.58 4.97 10.31
C ARG A 370 -8.70 4.08 11.19
N TYR A 371 -8.16 3.06 10.58
CA TYR A 371 -7.02 2.35 11.12
C TYR A 371 -5.74 2.98 10.57
N GLU A 372 -4.82 3.34 11.44
CA GLU A 372 -3.58 4.02 11.08
C GLU A 372 -2.37 3.24 11.58
N SER A 373 -1.36 3.05 10.72
CA SER A 373 -0.09 2.40 11.08
C SER A 373 0.95 3.44 11.49
N ASP A 374 1.99 3.01 12.20
CA ASP A 374 3.14 3.84 12.58
C ASP A 374 3.85 4.47 11.37
N LYS A 375 3.67 3.90 10.19
CA LYS A 375 4.21 4.41 8.91
C LYS A 375 3.31 5.45 8.25
N GLY A 376 2.25 5.90 8.91
CA GLY A 376 1.31 6.90 8.39
C GLY A 376 0.37 6.38 7.29
N VAL A 377 0.22 5.06 7.16
CA VAL A 377 -0.74 4.46 6.22
C VAL A 377 -2.09 4.39 6.90
N SER A 378 -3.13 4.96 6.27
CA SER A 378 -4.50 4.92 6.78
C SER A 378 -5.38 3.96 5.98
N LEU A 379 -6.28 3.26 6.66
CA LEU A 379 -7.29 2.37 6.08
C LEU A 379 -8.68 2.83 6.46
N ASP A 380 -9.60 2.88 5.51
CA ASP A 380 -11.04 2.98 5.81
C ASP A 380 -11.58 1.66 6.40
N MET A 381 -12.72 1.75 7.05
CA MET A 381 -13.32 0.60 7.73
C MET A 381 -13.63 -0.55 6.79
N ARG A 382 -14.05 -0.28 5.56
CA ARG A 382 -14.37 -1.32 4.57
C ARG A 382 -13.13 -2.12 4.19
N CYS A 383 -12.05 -1.42 3.85
CA CYS A 383 -10.78 -2.06 3.52
C CYS A 383 -10.15 -2.77 4.70
N ALA A 384 -10.30 -2.23 5.90
CA ALA A 384 -9.82 -2.86 7.12
C ALA A 384 -10.47 -4.22 7.41
N PHE A 385 -11.69 -4.46 6.90
CA PHE A 385 -12.38 -5.76 7.00
C PHE A 385 -12.03 -6.71 5.86
N VAL A 386 -11.37 -6.27 4.81
CA VAL A 386 -10.90 -7.15 3.73
C VAL A 386 -9.83 -8.08 4.27
N ILE A 387 -10.22 -9.31 4.55
CA ILE A 387 -9.33 -10.39 4.95
C ILE A 387 -8.46 -10.77 3.75
N SER A 388 -7.44 -11.60 3.97
CA SER A 388 -6.54 -12.09 2.92
C SER A 388 -7.26 -12.88 1.80
N SER A 389 -8.51 -13.28 2.01
CA SER A 389 -9.33 -14.01 1.03
C SER A 389 -10.82 -13.67 1.14
N TYR A 390 -11.51 -13.73 0.00
CA TYR A 390 -12.96 -13.72 -0.12
C TYR A 390 -13.42 -15.05 -0.70
N SER A 391 -14.08 -15.89 0.09
CA SER A 391 -14.58 -17.21 -0.36
C SER A 391 -15.87 -17.11 -1.16
N ASP A 392 -16.72 -16.10 -0.89
CA ASP A 392 -18.11 -16.04 -1.36
C ASP A 392 -18.47 -14.67 -1.95
N HIS A 393 -17.59 -14.09 -2.74
CA HIS A 393 -17.92 -12.85 -3.43
C HIS A 393 -18.87 -13.14 -4.62
N GLU A 394 -20.07 -12.57 -4.61
CA GLU A 394 -21.16 -12.86 -5.57
C GLU A 394 -20.77 -12.66 -7.04
N CYS A 395 -19.76 -11.83 -7.33
CA CYS A 395 -19.32 -11.61 -8.71
C CYS A 395 -18.48 -12.75 -9.30
N HIS A 396 -18.02 -13.71 -8.49
CA HIS A 396 -17.10 -14.73 -8.97
C HIS A 396 -17.23 -16.04 -8.15
N PRO A 397 -17.32 -17.22 -8.81
CA PRO A 397 -17.58 -18.48 -8.13
C PRO A 397 -16.41 -19.06 -7.34
N HIS A 398 -15.18 -18.60 -7.61
CA HIS A 398 -13.98 -19.09 -6.95
C HIS A 398 -13.49 -18.13 -5.87
N THR A 399 -12.74 -18.63 -4.90
CA THR A 399 -12.12 -17.81 -3.87
C THR A 399 -11.13 -16.81 -4.46
N LEU A 400 -11.28 -15.55 -4.07
CA LEU A 400 -10.39 -14.45 -4.45
C LEU A 400 -9.38 -14.18 -3.34
N PHE A 401 -8.13 -14.00 -3.67
CA PHE A 401 -7.03 -13.77 -2.73
C PHE A 401 -6.33 -12.45 -3.01
N ILE A 402 -5.98 -11.73 -1.96
CA ILE A 402 -5.24 -10.47 -2.09
C ILE A 402 -3.83 -10.71 -2.64
N THR A 403 -3.45 -9.99 -3.68
CA THR A 403 -2.08 -9.92 -4.18
C THR A 403 -1.49 -8.54 -3.91
N THR A 404 -0.26 -8.51 -3.41
CA THR A 404 0.44 -7.27 -3.07
C THR A 404 1.56 -6.92 -4.06
N LEU A 405 1.98 -7.87 -4.87
CA LEU A 405 3.14 -7.75 -5.76
C LEU A 405 2.75 -7.42 -7.20
N ASP A 406 1.53 -7.78 -7.62
CA ASP A 406 1.09 -7.68 -9.01
C ASP A 406 -0.02 -6.63 -9.17
N GLU A 407 -0.01 -5.99 -10.31
CA GLU A 407 -1.13 -5.19 -10.80
C GLU A 407 -2.12 -6.10 -11.56
N GLY A 408 -3.41 -5.77 -11.49
CA GLY A 408 -4.45 -6.54 -12.19
C GLY A 408 -5.50 -5.65 -12.81
N ASN A 409 -6.10 -6.12 -13.91
CA ASN A 409 -7.23 -5.47 -14.52
C ASN A 409 -8.51 -5.88 -13.79
N CYS A 410 -9.23 -4.90 -13.23
CA CYS A 410 -10.40 -5.13 -12.40
C CYS A 410 -11.62 -5.49 -13.25
N GLY A 411 -12.24 -6.65 -13.02
CA GLY A 411 -13.47 -7.07 -13.70
C GLY A 411 -14.72 -6.24 -13.35
N GLY A 412 -14.63 -5.34 -12.36
CA GLY A 412 -15.74 -4.45 -12.00
C GLY A 412 -15.67 -3.05 -12.61
N CYS A 413 -14.49 -2.45 -12.68
CA CYS A 413 -14.31 -1.09 -13.21
C CYS A 413 -13.42 -1.02 -14.47
N ASN A 414 -12.93 -2.13 -14.95
CA ASN A 414 -12.04 -2.26 -16.13
C ASN A 414 -10.76 -1.40 -16.07
N LEU A 415 -10.29 -1.06 -14.84
CA LEU A 415 -9.07 -0.29 -14.62
C LEU A 415 -7.97 -1.18 -14.05
N THR A 416 -6.73 -0.99 -14.50
CA THR A 416 -5.56 -1.62 -13.88
C THR A 416 -5.31 -1.00 -12.51
N LYS A 417 -5.20 -1.83 -11.49
CA LYS A 417 -5.03 -1.41 -10.10
C LYS A 417 -3.93 -2.23 -9.42
N LYS A 418 -3.23 -1.58 -8.49
CA LYS A 418 -2.39 -2.24 -7.48
C LYS A 418 -3.27 -2.87 -6.40
N HIS A 419 -2.77 -3.90 -5.73
CA HIS A 419 -3.47 -4.56 -4.65
C HIS A 419 -4.88 -5.03 -5.06
N VAL A 420 -4.92 -6.03 -5.89
CA VAL A 420 -6.16 -6.65 -6.34
C VAL A 420 -6.42 -7.99 -5.65
N LEU A 421 -7.67 -8.33 -5.52
CA LEU A 421 -8.12 -9.68 -5.25
C LEU A 421 -8.06 -10.48 -6.55
N ARG A 422 -7.33 -11.60 -6.58
CA ARG A 422 -7.14 -12.43 -7.78
C ARG A 422 -7.63 -13.86 -7.53
N CYS A 423 -8.26 -14.43 -8.54
CA CYS A 423 -8.57 -15.86 -8.59
C CYS A 423 -7.30 -16.66 -8.90
N THR A 424 -7.15 -17.82 -8.28
CA THR A 424 -6.05 -18.77 -8.58
C THR A 424 -6.45 -19.84 -9.59
N GLU A 425 -7.72 -19.92 -9.96
CA GLU A 425 -8.28 -20.94 -10.86
C GLU A 425 -8.58 -20.39 -12.26
N CYS A 426 -8.77 -19.06 -12.38
CA CYS A 426 -8.97 -18.37 -13.66
C CYS A 426 -8.37 -16.97 -13.62
N ASP A 427 -8.28 -16.31 -14.78
CA ASP A 427 -7.69 -14.96 -14.90
C ASP A 427 -8.71 -13.86 -14.56
N PHE A 428 -9.23 -13.88 -13.32
CA PHE A 428 -10.13 -12.86 -12.80
C PHE A 428 -9.47 -12.08 -11.68
N SER A 429 -9.59 -10.75 -11.74
CA SER A 429 -9.10 -9.85 -10.70
C SER A 429 -10.16 -8.81 -10.34
N LEU A 430 -10.20 -8.39 -9.07
CA LEU A 430 -11.12 -7.40 -8.56
C LEU A 430 -10.38 -6.39 -7.67
N CYS A 431 -10.53 -5.09 -7.95
CA CYS A 431 -9.93 -4.08 -7.08
C CYS A 431 -10.75 -3.92 -5.78
N LEU A 432 -10.09 -3.44 -4.72
CA LEU A 432 -10.71 -3.32 -3.40
C LEU A 432 -11.89 -2.34 -3.38
N ALA A 433 -11.84 -1.27 -4.18
CA ALA A 433 -12.96 -0.34 -4.30
C ALA A 433 -14.23 -1.03 -4.85
N CYS A 434 -14.07 -1.90 -5.86
CA CYS A 434 -15.20 -2.67 -6.40
C CYS A 434 -15.63 -3.79 -5.46
N ALA A 435 -14.69 -4.50 -4.83
CA ALA A 435 -14.98 -5.58 -3.89
C ALA A 435 -15.76 -5.11 -2.64
N THR A 436 -15.63 -3.83 -2.29
CA THR A 436 -16.30 -3.24 -1.12
C THR A 436 -17.50 -2.37 -1.47
N LEU A 437 -18.00 -2.41 -2.70
CA LEU A 437 -19.23 -1.72 -3.06
C LEU A 437 -20.43 -2.23 -2.22
N PRO A 438 -21.32 -1.35 -1.77
CA PRO A 438 -22.51 -1.79 -1.02
C PRO A 438 -23.42 -2.65 -1.90
N LYS A 439 -23.87 -3.80 -1.36
CA LYS A 439 -24.80 -4.70 -2.09
C LYS A 439 -26.15 -4.07 -2.34
N LYS A 440 -26.63 -3.24 -1.40
CA LYS A 440 -27.88 -2.47 -1.51
C LYS A 440 -27.65 -1.02 -1.13
N ILE A 441 -28.31 -0.12 -1.81
CA ILE A 441 -28.34 1.32 -1.50
C ILE A 441 -29.76 1.85 -1.60
N LYS A 442 -30.04 2.96 -0.95
CA LYS A 442 -31.30 3.69 -1.11
C LYS A 442 -31.01 5.09 -1.61
N ARG A 443 -31.70 5.51 -2.63
CA ARG A 443 -31.62 6.85 -3.19
C ARG A 443 -32.78 7.68 -2.68
N LYS A 444 -32.55 8.94 -2.36
CA LYS A 444 -33.61 9.86 -1.95
C LYS A 444 -34.61 10.01 -3.09
N GLY A 445 -35.87 9.80 -2.80
CA GLY A 445 -36.99 9.84 -3.75
C GLY A 445 -37.32 8.50 -4.38
N ASP A 446 -36.57 7.44 -4.16
CA ASP A 446 -36.91 6.09 -4.56
C ASP A 446 -37.55 5.35 -3.37
N GLU A 447 -38.73 4.76 -3.59
CA GLU A 447 -39.42 4.00 -2.53
C GLU A 447 -38.71 2.68 -2.20
N HIS A 448 -37.99 2.11 -3.17
CA HIS A 448 -37.37 0.79 -3.09
C HIS A 448 -35.85 0.87 -3.06
N PHE A 449 -35.24 -0.21 -2.56
CA PHE A 449 -33.81 -0.37 -2.59
C PHE A 449 -33.29 -0.67 -4.00
N LEU A 450 -32.08 -0.18 -4.28
CA LEU A 450 -31.30 -0.53 -5.46
C LEU A 450 -30.27 -1.59 -5.08
N PHE A 451 -30.15 -2.62 -5.89
CA PHE A 451 -29.24 -3.75 -5.70
C PHE A 451 -28.14 -3.75 -6.74
N LEU A 452 -26.91 -4.05 -6.29
CA LEU A 452 -25.75 -4.18 -7.16
C LEU A 452 -25.87 -5.43 -8.04
N ARG A 453 -25.63 -5.26 -9.35
CA ARG A 453 -25.50 -6.33 -10.34
C ARG A 453 -24.10 -6.36 -10.90
N HIS A 454 -23.54 -7.55 -11.06
CA HIS A 454 -22.18 -7.78 -11.53
C HIS A 454 -22.11 -8.09 -13.04
N GLY A 455 -23.02 -7.51 -13.81
CA GLY A 455 -23.27 -7.82 -15.21
C GLY A 455 -24.35 -8.89 -15.39
N GLU A 456 -24.97 -8.89 -16.55
CA GLU A 456 -26.03 -9.85 -16.95
C GLU A 456 -25.70 -10.42 -18.33
N LYS A 457 -25.40 -11.73 -18.40
CA LYS A 457 -24.95 -12.38 -19.64
C LYS A 457 -26.09 -12.80 -20.58
N GLU A 458 -27.33 -12.95 -20.06
CA GLU A 458 -28.45 -13.54 -20.77
C GLU A 458 -29.46 -12.50 -21.32
N VAL A 459 -29.16 -11.20 -21.15
CA VAL A 459 -30.08 -10.13 -21.56
C VAL A 459 -29.76 -9.66 -22.98
N SER A 460 -30.78 -9.61 -23.83
CA SER A 460 -30.65 -9.00 -25.16
C SER A 460 -31.08 -7.53 -25.07
N GLY A 461 -30.13 -6.62 -25.17
CA GLY A 461 -30.41 -5.18 -25.22
C GLY A 461 -29.49 -4.32 -24.39
N LYS A 462 -29.70 -3.02 -24.45
CA LYS A 462 -28.98 -2.02 -23.68
C LYS A 462 -29.89 -1.39 -22.66
N TYR A 463 -29.36 -1.04 -21.49
CA TYR A 463 -30.05 -0.31 -20.45
C TYR A 463 -29.74 1.18 -20.53
N TRP A 464 -30.50 2.01 -19.83
CA TRP A 464 -30.28 3.44 -19.70
C TRP A 464 -30.22 3.83 -18.23
N CYS A 465 -29.28 4.65 -17.90
CA CYS A 465 -29.15 5.18 -16.55
C CYS A 465 -30.17 6.32 -16.32
N GLU A 466 -31.06 6.17 -15.36
CA GLU A 466 -32.09 7.17 -14.99
C GLU A 466 -31.52 8.51 -14.49
N VAL A 467 -30.22 8.58 -14.17
CA VAL A 467 -29.59 9.81 -13.69
C VAL A 467 -28.96 10.61 -14.81
N CYS A 468 -28.19 9.97 -15.69
CA CYS A 468 -27.43 10.64 -16.75
C CYS A 468 -27.98 10.38 -18.15
N GLU A 469 -29.01 9.56 -18.28
CA GLU A 469 -29.68 9.19 -19.55
C GLU A 469 -28.72 8.57 -20.58
N ALA A 470 -27.51 8.19 -20.15
CA ALA A 470 -26.56 7.50 -21.01
C ALA A 470 -26.82 6.00 -21.02
N VAL A 471 -26.40 5.37 -22.12
CA VAL A 471 -26.49 3.92 -22.31
C VAL A 471 -25.61 3.20 -21.28
N LEU A 472 -26.11 2.11 -20.75
CA LEU A 472 -25.47 1.19 -19.85
C LEU A 472 -25.43 -0.18 -20.52
N ASP A 473 -24.22 -0.76 -20.67
CA ASP A 473 -24.08 -2.09 -21.23
C ASP A 473 -24.09 -3.15 -20.12
N PRO A 474 -25.19 -3.93 -19.99
CA PRO A 474 -25.31 -4.90 -18.90
C PRO A 474 -24.33 -6.07 -19.01
N HIS A 475 -23.69 -6.31 -20.18
CA HIS A 475 -22.71 -7.39 -20.36
C HIS A 475 -21.33 -7.04 -19.82
N GLU A 476 -20.98 -5.74 -19.86
CA GLU A 476 -19.62 -5.29 -19.56
C GLU A 476 -19.52 -4.47 -18.28
N GLU A 477 -20.62 -3.86 -17.84
CA GLU A 477 -20.63 -2.91 -16.73
C GLU A 477 -21.39 -3.44 -15.51
N TRP A 478 -20.87 -3.15 -14.33
CA TRP A 478 -21.61 -3.31 -13.09
C TRP A 478 -22.54 -2.13 -12.89
N PHE A 479 -23.73 -2.38 -12.36
CA PHE A 479 -24.77 -1.37 -12.21
C PHE A 479 -25.68 -1.65 -11.00
N TYR A 480 -26.45 -0.64 -10.61
CA TYR A 480 -27.52 -0.82 -9.64
C TYR A 480 -28.88 -0.87 -10.32
N THR A 481 -29.75 -1.72 -9.83
CA THR A 481 -31.14 -1.85 -10.33
C THR A 481 -32.15 -2.01 -9.21
N CYS A 482 -33.36 -1.52 -9.44
CA CYS A 482 -34.51 -1.79 -8.60
C CYS A 482 -35.29 -2.99 -9.16
N HIS A 483 -35.47 -4.02 -8.34
CA HIS A 483 -36.22 -5.21 -8.76
C HIS A 483 -37.72 -4.97 -8.97
N VAL A 484 -38.28 -3.91 -8.38
CA VAL A 484 -39.70 -3.60 -8.45
C VAL A 484 -39.99 -2.72 -9.66
N SER A 485 -39.22 -1.66 -9.88
CA SER A 485 -39.46 -0.69 -10.96
C SER A 485 -38.63 -0.99 -12.23
N GLY A 486 -37.63 -1.86 -12.16
CA GLY A 486 -36.75 -2.20 -13.28
C GLY A 486 -35.79 -1.09 -13.70
N VAL A 487 -35.73 0.03 -13.00
CA VAL A 487 -34.83 1.13 -13.30
C VAL A 487 -33.37 0.75 -13.07
N THR A 488 -32.48 1.29 -13.87
CA THR A 488 -31.03 0.98 -13.84
C THR A 488 -30.19 2.24 -13.69
N PHE A 489 -29.02 2.09 -13.07
CA PHE A 489 -28.14 3.21 -12.74
C PHE A 489 -26.67 2.82 -12.84
N HIS A 490 -25.85 3.67 -13.44
CA HIS A 490 -24.41 3.53 -13.32
C HIS A 490 -23.95 3.67 -11.85
N ILE A 491 -22.95 2.91 -11.44
CA ILE A 491 -22.35 3.00 -10.10
C ILE A 491 -21.97 4.45 -9.79
N LYS A 492 -21.26 5.12 -10.72
CA LYS A 492 -20.83 6.52 -10.56
C LYS A 492 -21.99 7.52 -10.35
N CYS A 493 -23.20 7.20 -10.84
CA CYS A 493 -24.36 8.08 -10.74
C CYS A 493 -25.08 7.98 -9.38
N VAL A 494 -24.97 6.86 -8.69
CA VAL A 494 -25.67 6.61 -7.41
C VAL A 494 -24.74 6.47 -6.22
N VAL A 495 -23.50 6.03 -6.42
CA VAL A 495 -22.47 5.95 -5.38
C VAL A 495 -21.55 7.18 -5.42
N GLY A 496 -21.24 7.68 -6.62
CA GLY A 496 -20.36 8.83 -6.82
C GLY A 496 -18.89 8.51 -6.61
N GLU A 497 -18.09 9.58 -6.47
CA GLU A 497 -16.64 9.50 -6.23
C GLU A 497 -16.29 9.36 -4.74
N PHE A 498 -17.25 9.66 -3.86
CA PHE A 498 -17.08 9.69 -2.40
C PHE A 498 -17.89 8.59 -1.68
N PRO A 499 -17.74 7.30 -2.05
CA PRO A 499 -18.55 6.21 -1.48
C PRO A 499 -18.34 6.04 0.03
N ASN A 500 -17.18 6.43 0.52
CA ASN A 500 -16.74 6.25 1.90
C ASN A 500 -16.71 7.57 2.68
N ALA A 501 -17.48 8.57 2.27
CA ALA A 501 -17.53 9.87 2.93
C ALA A 501 -18.97 10.27 3.31
N LYS A 502 -19.10 10.93 4.47
CA LYS A 502 -20.32 11.58 4.94
C LYS A 502 -20.38 13.03 4.47
N PRO A 503 -21.56 13.55 4.14
CA PRO A 503 -21.75 14.96 3.89
C PRO A 503 -21.64 15.80 5.16
N GLY A 504 -21.41 17.10 5.01
CA GLY A 504 -21.40 18.05 6.12
C GLY A 504 -20.01 18.37 6.66
N PHE A 505 -19.00 17.56 6.37
CA PHE A 505 -17.63 17.84 6.78
C PHE A 505 -17.01 18.96 5.95
N THR A 506 -16.32 19.85 6.65
CA THR A 506 -15.60 20.98 6.05
C THR A 506 -14.09 20.72 6.12
N TYR A 507 -13.42 20.95 5.02
CA TYR A 507 -11.96 21.01 4.95
C TYR A 507 -11.54 22.47 4.93
N ARG A 508 -10.78 22.90 5.94
CA ARG A 508 -10.16 24.23 5.96
C ARG A 508 -8.82 24.13 5.28
N TYR A 509 -8.69 24.84 4.19
CA TYR A 509 -7.44 24.97 3.47
C TYR A 509 -6.71 26.23 3.92
N GLN A 510 -5.61 26.09 4.63
CA GLN A 510 -4.68 27.20 4.89
C GLN A 510 -3.58 27.20 3.85
N CYS A 511 -3.61 28.14 2.93
CA CYS A 511 -2.45 28.46 2.12
C CYS A 511 -1.46 29.24 2.99
N VAL A 512 -0.57 28.55 3.69
CA VAL A 512 0.60 29.19 4.28
C VAL A 512 1.62 29.37 3.17
N LEU A 513 2.04 30.60 2.94
CA LEU A 513 3.11 30.95 2.00
C LEU A 513 4.30 29.97 2.12
N GLY A 514 4.46 29.08 1.14
CA GLY A 514 5.58 28.16 1.05
C GLY A 514 5.28 26.67 1.21
N HIS A 515 4.05 26.25 1.54
CA HIS A 515 3.70 24.83 1.62
C HIS A 515 2.86 24.37 0.42
N ASN A 516 3.32 23.29 -0.20
CA ASN A 516 2.67 22.69 -1.37
C ASN A 516 1.51 21.81 -0.92
N LEU A 517 0.30 22.11 -1.35
CA LEU A 517 -0.82 21.19 -1.21
C LEU A 517 -0.59 19.97 -2.10
N THR A 518 -0.61 18.79 -1.52
CA THR A 518 -0.52 17.54 -2.27
C THR A 518 -1.88 16.85 -2.30
N LEU A 519 -2.82 17.39 -3.10
CA LEU A 519 -4.00 16.65 -3.55
C LEU A 519 -3.61 15.88 -4.81
N TYR A 520 -3.63 14.56 -4.76
CA TYR A 520 -3.25 13.68 -5.89
C TYR A 520 -1.80 13.79 -6.40
N GLY A 521 -0.86 14.21 -5.58
CA GLY A 521 0.53 14.38 -6.03
C GLY A 521 0.79 15.64 -6.89
N ALA A 522 -0.23 16.44 -7.16
CA ALA A 522 -0.07 17.75 -7.79
C ALA A 522 0.23 18.82 -6.74
N ARG A 523 1.30 19.57 -6.94
CA ARG A 523 1.66 20.71 -6.10
C ARG A 523 0.88 21.93 -6.59
N VAL A 524 -0.14 22.35 -5.86
CA VAL A 524 -0.87 23.57 -6.14
C VAL A 524 -0.40 24.64 -5.14
N CYS A 525 0.24 25.69 -5.63
CA CYS A 525 0.59 26.85 -4.83
C CYS A 525 -0.40 27.97 -5.15
N THR A 526 -1.34 28.22 -4.26
CA THR A 526 -2.24 29.38 -4.34
C THR A 526 -1.76 30.44 -3.35
N ARG A 527 -1.45 31.62 -3.83
CA ARG A 527 -1.13 32.82 -3.00
C ARG A 527 -2.43 33.55 -2.67
N HIS A 528 -3.23 33.04 -1.76
CA HIS A 528 -4.39 33.74 -1.24
C HIS A 528 -4.30 33.95 0.26
N HIS A 529 -4.52 35.15 0.71
CA HIS A 529 -4.73 35.54 2.11
C HIS A 529 -6.20 35.27 2.44
N GLY A 530 -6.51 34.04 2.90
CA GLY A 530 -7.85 33.65 3.35
C GLY A 530 -7.94 32.14 3.58
N GLU A 531 -8.76 31.75 4.54
CA GLU A 531 -9.13 30.34 4.73
C GLU A 531 -10.18 29.97 3.67
N GLU A 532 -9.82 29.11 2.72
CA GLU A 532 -10.79 28.52 1.81
C GLU A 532 -11.42 27.30 2.47
N ILE A 533 -12.74 27.27 2.52
CA ILE A 533 -13.49 26.16 3.10
C ILE A 533 -14.08 25.33 1.96
N ILE A 534 -13.67 24.08 1.88
CA ILE A 534 -14.25 23.07 0.98
C ILE A 534 -15.19 22.21 1.79
N GLN A 535 -16.44 22.10 1.37
CA GLN A 535 -17.44 21.28 2.02
C GLN A 535 -17.95 20.19 1.09
N LEU A 536 -18.01 18.94 1.59
CA LEU A 536 -18.71 17.88 0.90
C LEU A 536 -20.21 17.97 1.23
N VAL A 537 -21.03 18.19 0.22
CA VAL A 537 -22.47 18.42 0.39
C VAL A 537 -23.31 17.41 -0.40
N ARG A 538 -24.53 17.13 0.09
CA ARG A 538 -25.50 16.33 -0.64
C ARG A 538 -26.03 17.11 -1.85
N ASN A 539 -26.19 16.41 -2.96
CA ASN A 539 -26.76 16.95 -4.19
C ASN A 539 -28.27 16.63 -4.25
N ASP A 540 -29.00 17.11 -3.25
CA ASP A 540 -30.43 16.80 -3.04
C ASP A 540 -31.40 17.79 -3.70
N ARG A 541 -30.85 18.83 -4.34
CA ARG A 541 -31.66 19.91 -4.90
C ARG A 541 -32.38 19.43 -6.18
N SER A 542 -33.63 19.80 -6.35
CA SER A 542 -34.41 19.54 -7.57
C SER A 542 -33.75 20.15 -8.81
N THR A 543 -33.02 21.26 -8.64
CA THR A 543 -32.23 21.92 -9.67
C THR A 543 -30.75 21.70 -9.40
N ARG A 544 -30.22 20.57 -9.79
CA ARG A 544 -28.80 20.24 -9.60
C ARG A 544 -27.89 21.41 -10.03
N PRO A 545 -26.93 21.84 -9.18
CA PRO A 545 -26.08 22.97 -9.49
C PRO A 545 -25.19 22.68 -10.71
N LYS A 546 -24.77 23.75 -11.41
CA LYS A 546 -23.78 23.64 -12.47
C LYS A 546 -22.38 23.57 -11.86
N CYS A 547 -21.55 22.70 -12.39
CA CYS A 547 -20.14 22.62 -12.05
C CYS A 547 -19.39 23.83 -12.57
N ALA A 548 -18.63 24.50 -11.72
CA ALA A 548 -17.85 25.70 -12.10
C ALA A 548 -16.72 25.39 -13.10
N SER A 549 -16.22 24.17 -13.10
CA SER A 549 -15.14 23.76 -14.00
C SER A 549 -15.64 23.24 -15.34
N CYS A 550 -16.52 22.22 -15.35
CA CYS A 550 -16.98 21.61 -16.60
C CYS A 550 -18.26 22.22 -17.18
N GLY A 551 -18.93 23.14 -16.46
CA GLY A 551 -20.17 23.79 -16.90
C GLY A 551 -21.42 22.89 -16.90
N SER A 552 -21.26 21.59 -16.73
CA SER A 552 -22.34 20.61 -16.72
C SER A 552 -23.10 20.59 -15.39
N ARG A 553 -24.33 20.06 -15.36
CA ARG A 553 -25.04 19.81 -14.09
C ARG A 553 -24.33 18.72 -13.28
N CYS A 554 -24.15 18.97 -12.00
CA CYS A 554 -23.58 17.99 -11.10
C CYS A 554 -24.54 16.81 -10.91
N LEU A 555 -24.18 15.62 -11.38
CA LEU A 555 -24.99 14.40 -11.29
C LEU A 555 -24.75 13.56 -10.03
N PRO A 556 -23.51 13.47 -9.47
CA PRO A 556 -23.21 12.61 -8.32
C PRO A 556 -24.03 12.98 -7.08
N PRO A 557 -24.30 12.03 -6.17
CA PRO A 557 -25.07 12.26 -4.94
C PRO A 557 -24.35 13.15 -3.92
N LEU A 558 -23.03 13.16 -3.95
CA LEU A 558 -22.18 14.04 -3.14
C LEU A 558 -21.30 14.87 -4.08
N ILE A 559 -21.20 16.17 -3.80
CA ILE A 559 -20.47 17.16 -4.60
C ILE A 559 -19.67 18.08 -3.69
N LEU A 560 -18.66 18.72 -4.25
CA LEU A 560 -17.82 19.66 -3.53
C LEU A 560 -18.38 21.08 -3.67
N LYS A 561 -18.51 21.76 -2.52
CA LYS A 561 -18.93 23.15 -2.40
C LYS A 561 -17.75 23.97 -1.88
N PHE A 562 -17.47 25.08 -2.54
CA PHE A 562 -16.43 26.03 -2.16
C PHE A 562 -17.08 27.32 -1.70
N TYR A 563 -16.52 27.94 -0.67
CA TYR A 563 -16.84 29.27 -0.23
C TYR A 563 -15.69 30.20 -0.65
N LEU A 564 -15.93 30.99 -1.68
CA LEU A 564 -14.99 32.04 -2.09
C LEU A 564 -15.20 33.27 -1.21
N VAL A 565 -14.12 34.04 -1.02
CA VAL A 565 -14.16 35.32 -0.32
C VAL A 565 -15.20 36.22 -1.04
N ASP A 566 -16.17 36.77 -0.30
CA ASP A 566 -17.30 37.58 -0.77
C ASP A 566 -18.59 36.87 -1.16
N THR A 567 -18.96 35.76 -0.47
CA THR A 567 -20.33 35.17 -0.47
C THR A 567 -20.77 34.35 -1.69
N TYR A 568 -19.91 34.05 -2.64
CA TYR A 568 -20.31 33.18 -3.75
C TYR A 568 -20.04 31.73 -3.48
N GLU A 569 -21.12 30.91 -3.52
CA GLU A 569 -21.06 29.47 -3.46
C GLU A 569 -20.73 28.88 -4.84
N VAL A 570 -19.68 28.07 -4.91
CA VAL A 570 -19.26 27.40 -6.14
C VAL A 570 -19.33 25.89 -5.94
N TYR A 571 -19.80 25.17 -6.95
CA TYR A 571 -19.96 23.72 -6.89
C TYR A 571 -19.10 23.02 -7.94
N CYS A 572 -18.45 21.93 -7.56
CA CYS A 572 -17.72 21.03 -8.46
C CYS A 572 -18.23 19.61 -8.32
N CYS A 573 -18.42 18.91 -9.45
CA CYS A 573 -19.04 17.58 -9.47
C CYS A 573 -18.12 16.47 -8.95
N ASN A 574 -16.78 16.66 -9.02
CA ASN A 574 -15.79 15.70 -8.60
C ASN A 574 -14.46 16.39 -8.25
N LEU A 575 -13.47 15.61 -7.81
CA LEU A 575 -12.15 16.12 -7.44
C LEU A 575 -11.36 16.69 -8.64
N GLU A 576 -11.46 16.07 -9.81
CA GLU A 576 -10.80 16.55 -11.02
C GLU A 576 -11.30 17.93 -11.40
N CYS A 577 -12.62 18.13 -11.42
CA CYS A 577 -13.24 19.43 -11.66
C CYS A 577 -12.83 20.46 -10.61
N SER A 578 -12.71 20.07 -9.34
CA SER A 578 -12.29 20.97 -8.27
C SER A 578 -10.83 21.40 -8.41
N LEU A 579 -9.94 20.47 -8.74
CA LEU A 579 -8.54 20.79 -9.01
C LEU A 579 -8.38 21.72 -10.20
N LYS A 580 -9.09 21.43 -11.29
CA LYS A 580 -9.06 22.28 -12.48
C LYS A 580 -9.57 23.69 -12.16
N PHE A 581 -10.69 23.79 -11.44
CA PHE A 581 -11.24 25.09 -11.00
C PHE A 581 -10.24 25.89 -10.16
N LEU A 582 -9.56 25.24 -9.19
CA LEU A 582 -8.55 25.89 -8.35
C LEU A 582 -7.31 26.32 -9.15
N LEU A 583 -6.87 25.51 -10.13
CA LEU A 583 -5.75 25.85 -11.00
C LEU A 583 -6.08 27.01 -11.94
N ASP A 584 -7.25 27.01 -12.57
CA ASP A 584 -7.71 28.07 -13.47
C ASP A 584 -7.84 29.40 -12.68
N SER A 585 -8.44 29.36 -11.49
CA SER A 585 -8.56 30.52 -10.60
C SER A 585 -7.20 31.09 -10.18
N ALA A 586 -6.22 30.22 -9.92
CA ALA A 586 -4.85 30.62 -9.58
C ALA A 586 -4.10 31.27 -10.78
N GLN A 587 -4.35 30.81 -12.00
CA GLN A 587 -3.78 31.37 -13.22
C GLN A 587 -4.35 32.75 -13.52
N ASP A 588 -5.67 32.92 -13.43
CA ASP A 588 -6.34 34.24 -13.63
C ASP A 588 -5.83 35.26 -12.63
N PHE A 589 -5.62 34.85 -11.38
CA PHE A 589 -5.08 35.73 -10.34
C PHE A 589 -3.62 36.15 -10.62
N ASN A 590 -2.77 35.22 -11.06
CA ASN A 590 -1.40 35.53 -11.45
C ASN A 590 -1.33 36.48 -12.63
N GLN A 591 -2.21 36.32 -13.62
CA GLN A 591 -2.30 37.18 -14.79
C GLN A 591 -2.79 38.58 -14.42
N TYR A 592 -3.73 38.70 -13.48
CA TYR A 592 -4.21 39.94 -12.92
C TYR A 592 -3.08 40.70 -12.19
N PHE A 593 -2.25 40.05 -11.41
CA PHE A 593 -1.10 40.68 -10.73
C PHE A 593 0.03 41.03 -11.68
N GLN A 594 0.35 40.21 -12.68
CA GLN A 594 1.35 40.53 -13.69
C GLN A 594 0.95 41.79 -14.51
N ASN A 595 -0.34 41.96 -14.79
CA ASN A 595 -0.85 43.12 -15.48
C ASN A 595 -0.83 44.42 -14.60
N ARG A 596 -0.91 44.30 -13.28
CA ARG A 596 -0.80 45.44 -12.34
C ARG A 596 0.64 45.80 -11.98
N THR A 597 1.59 44.88 -12.10
CA THR A 597 3.01 45.12 -11.79
C THR A 597 3.82 45.60 -13.00
N ARG A 598 3.23 45.72 -14.18
CA ARG A 598 3.88 46.45 -15.29
C ARG A 598 3.91 47.95 -14.93
N PRO A 599 5.09 48.55 -14.74
CA PRO A 599 5.16 49.99 -14.49
C PRO A 599 4.57 50.71 -15.71
N ALA A 600 3.61 51.60 -15.46
CA ALA A 600 3.11 52.53 -16.47
C ALA A 600 4.32 53.21 -17.07
N GLY A 601 4.56 53.01 -18.36
CA GLY A 601 5.67 53.61 -19.07
C GLY A 601 5.59 55.14 -18.89
N ARG A 602 6.58 55.70 -18.21
CA ARG A 602 6.81 57.13 -18.20
C ARG A 602 7.18 57.53 -19.62
N THR A 603 6.25 58.10 -20.36
CA THR A 603 6.56 58.98 -21.50
C THR A 603 7.20 60.25 -20.93
N GLY A 604 8.51 60.25 -20.83
CA GLY A 604 9.26 61.48 -20.58
C GLY A 604 9.20 62.35 -21.84
N PRO A 605 9.14 63.68 -21.68
CA PRO A 605 9.14 64.58 -22.83
C PRO A 605 10.48 64.58 -23.58
N THR A 606 10.42 64.42 -24.88
CA THR A 606 11.53 64.52 -25.83
C THR A 606 12.11 65.91 -25.76
N ILE A 607 13.33 66.07 -25.26
CA ILE A 607 14.10 67.29 -25.36
C ILE A 607 14.82 67.25 -26.71
N THR A 608 14.40 68.10 -27.63
CA THR A 608 15.12 68.42 -28.87
C THR A 608 16.33 69.31 -28.54
N PRO A 609 17.54 69.00 -29.00
CA PRO A 609 18.67 69.92 -28.87
C PRO A 609 18.56 71.04 -29.94
N LEU A 610 18.52 72.29 -29.49
CA LEU A 610 18.77 73.44 -30.32
C LEU A 610 20.26 73.54 -30.59
N VAL A 611 20.63 73.49 -31.86
CA VAL A 611 21.95 73.93 -32.38
C VAL A 611 21.97 75.45 -32.46
N GLY A 612 22.97 76.03 -31.89
CA GLY A 612 23.38 77.38 -32.03
C GLY A 612 24.83 77.51 -31.63
#